data_52f48dda8028894341acf714875c60fc
#
_entry.id   52f48dda8028894341acf714875c60fc
#
_cell.length_a   1.000
_cell.length_b   1.000
_cell.length_c   1.000
_cell.angle_alpha   90.00
_cell.angle_beta   90.00
_cell.angle_gamma   90.00
#
_symmetry.space_group_name_H-M   'P 1'
#
loop_
_entity.id
_entity.type
_entity.pdbx_description
1 polymer ?
#
loop_
_entity_poly.entity_id
_entity_poly.type
_entity_poly.pdbx_seq_one_letter_code
_entity_poly.pdbx_strand_id
1 'polypeptide(L)'
;MPHVSRSASQPELTDLFTSVQQHFLNVIVPLWQGPGWNADMALPFEALDAEHQPLPPQRYRAMACARQLYLFASLIGQVPAAEERAAALFRSLQRHFHDAEHGGWFYSIDPHGAPLDQRKDLYTHAFILFACAHYWGKVREPLVESYSTQPWK
;
A
#
# COMPACT_ATOMS: atom_id res chain seq x y z
N MET A 1 17.86 -41.36 -11.06
CA MET A 1 17.93 -40.10 -11.86
C MET A 1 18.31 -38.98 -10.92
N PRO A 2 19.52 -38.40 -10.95
CA PRO A 2 19.85 -37.29 -10.08
C PRO A 2 19.16 -36.02 -10.58
N HIS A 3 18.37 -35.38 -9.74
CA HIS A 3 17.84 -34.05 -9.93
C HIS A 3 19.00 -33.05 -9.91
N VAL A 4 19.47 -32.64 -11.08
CA VAL A 4 20.41 -31.52 -11.19
C VAL A 4 19.60 -30.23 -10.93
N SER A 5 19.68 -29.73 -9.71
CA SER A 5 19.26 -28.40 -9.38
C SER A 5 20.17 -27.41 -10.11
N ARG A 6 19.73 -26.86 -11.25
CA ARG A 6 20.45 -25.77 -11.89
C ARG A 6 20.23 -24.53 -11.02
N SER A 7 21.24 -24.11 -10.29
CA SER A 7 21.25 -22.76 -9.73
C SER A 7 21.34 -21.77 -10.90
N ALA A 8 20.44 -20.78 -10.94
CA ALA A 8 20.47 -19.73 -11.95
C ALA A 8 21.81 -18.97 -11.87
N SER A 9 22.36 -18.59 -13.01
CA SER A 9 23.57 -17.77 -13.07
C SER A 9 23.26 -16.33 -12.61
N GLN A 10 24.29 -15.61 -12.14
CA GLN A 10 24.13 -14.23 -11.68
C GLN A 10 23.57 -13.27 -12.74
N PRO A 11 23.95 -13.35 -14.03
CA PRO A 11 23.31 -12.59 -15.12
C PRO A 11 21.83 -12.92 -15.30
N GLU A 12 21.45 -14.21 -15.24
CA GLU A 12 20.03 -14.63 -15.36
C GLU A 12 19.16 -14.08 -14.23
N LEU A 13 19.69 -14.00 -13.01
CA LEU A 13 18.99 -13.38 -11.86
C LEU A 13 18.83 -11.88 -12.04
N THR A 14 19.83 -11.19 -12.56
CA THR A 14 19.77 -9.75 -12.85
C THR A 14 18.73 -9.43 -13.92
N ASP A 15 18.69 -10.20 -15.00
CA ASP A 15 17.73 -10.05 -16.09
C ASP A 15 16.31 -10.31 -15.61
N LEU A 16 16.11 -11.36 -14.80
CA LEU A 16 14.81 -11.65 -14.18
C LEU A 16 14.36 -10.52 -13.26
N PHE A 17 15.24 -10.03 -12.38
CA PHE A 17 14.92 -8.90 -11.49
C PHE A 17 14.52 -7.65 -12.28
N THR A 18 15.27 -7.31 -13.32
CA THR A 18 14.97 -6.17 -14.19
C THR A 18 13.60 -6.32 -14.86
N SER A 19 13.29 -7.50 -15.38
CA SER A 19 12.01 -7.81 -16.02
C SER A 19 10.85 -7.68 -15.02
N VAL A 20 10.98 -8.23 -13.83
CA VAL A 20 9.97 -8.14 -12.76
C VAL A 20 9.76 -6.69 -12.34
N GLN A 21 10.83 -5.93 -12.16
CA GLN A 21 10.76 -4.51 -11.80
C GLN A 21 10.05 -3.69 -12.88
N GLN A 22 10.38 -3.91 -14.14
CA GLN A 22 9.73 -3.24 -15.28
C GLN A 22 8.24 -3.58 -15.37
N HIS A 23 7.89 -4.86 -15.22
CA HIS A 23 6.48 -5.26 -15.20
C HIS A 23 5.73 -4.61 -14.04
N PHE A 24 6.31 -4.59 -12.86
CA PHE A 24 5.74 -3.94 -11.68
C PHE A 24 5.48 -2.45 -11.91
N LEU A 25 6.48 -1.70 -12.37
CA LEU A 25 6.39 -0.25 -12.56
C LEU A 25 5.52 0.15 -13.76
N ASN A 26 5.53 -0.63 -14.85
CA ASN A 26 4.86 -0.27 -16.10
C ASN A 26 3.47 -0.89 -16.25
N VAL A 27 3.14 -1.93 -15.49
CA VAL A 27 1.84 -2.62 -15.57
C VAL A 27 1.09 -2.56 -14.25
N ILE A 28 1.68 -3.09 -13.17
CA ILE A 28 0.97 -3.24 -11.90
C ILE A 28 0.67 -1.88 -11.24
N VAL A 29 1.66 -1.01 -11.13
CA VAL A 29 1.47 0.31 -10.51
C VAL A 29 0.43 1.15 -11.24
N PRO A 30 0.46 1.28 -12.58
CA PRO A 30 -0.59 1.99 -13.33
C PRO A 30 -2.00 1.42 -13.15
N LEU A 31 -2.16 0.10 -13.05
CA LEU A 31 -3.45 -0.52 -12.77
C LEU A 31 -4.05 -0.02 -11.45
N TRP A 32 -3.25 0.09 -10.39
CA TRP A 32 -3.70 0.56 -9.09
C TRP A 32 -3.70 2.08 -8.93
N GLN A 33 -3.04 2.81 -9.81
CA GLN A 33 -3.21 4.26 -9.92
C GLN A 33 -4.46 4.66 -10.70
N GLY A 34 -4.87 3.85 -11.66
CA GLY A 34 -6.01 4.05 -12.56
C GLY A 34 -7.23 3.22 -12.17
N PRO A 35 -7.55 2.15 -12.95
CA PRO A 35 -8.81 1.39 -12.77
C PRO A 35 -8.95 0.75 -11.38
N GLY A 36 -7.86 0.40 -10.72
CA GLY A 36 -7.89 -0.18 -9.38
C GLY A 36 -8.20 0.81 -8.25
N TRP A 37 -8.44 2.09 -8.57
CA TRP A 37 -8.69 3.14 -7.59
C TRP A 37 -10.12 3.65 -7.62
N ASN A 38 -10.80 3.57 -6.49
CA ASN A 38 -12.09 4.24 -6.29
C ASN A 38 -11.86 5.66 -5.79
N ALA A 39 -12.04 6.66 -6.66
CA ALA A 39 -11.80 8.06 -6.34
C ALA A 39 -12.82 8.62 -5.34
N ASP A 40 -14.06 8.14 -5.36
CA ASP A 40 -15.14 8.62 -4.49
C ASP A 40 -14.88 8.23 -3.03
N MET A 41 -14.39 7.02 -2.83
CA MET A 41 -14.05 6.51 -1.49
C MET A 41 -12.60 6.82 -1.08
N ALA A 42 -11.75 7.21 -2.03
CA ALA A 42 -10.30 7.28 -1.88
C ALA A 42 -9.69 5.97 -1.33
N LEU A 43 -10.15 4.85 -1.88
CA LEU A 43 -9.76 3.49 -1.52
C LEU A 43 -9.44 2.65 -2.76
N PRO A 44 -8.56 1.64 -2.66
CA PRO A 44 -8.39 0.67 -3.74
C PRO A 44 -9.62 -0.24 -3.83
N PHE A 45 -10.05 -0.58 -5.04
CA PHE A 45 -10.98 -1.68 -5.24
C PHE A 45 -10.37 -3.01 -4.73
N GLU A 46 -11.21 -3.94 -4.31
CA GLU A 46 -10.75 -5.25 -3.80
C GLU A 46 -10.26 -6.18 -4.93
N ALA A 47 -10.82 -6.03 -6.13
CA ALA A 47 -10.47 -6.84 -7.28
C ALA A 47 -10.80 -6.13 -8.61
N LEU A 48 -10.09 -6.54 -9.65
CA LEU A 48 -10.36 -6.21 -11.05
C LEU A 48 -10.67 -7.51 -11.80
N ASP A 49 -11.45 -7.42 -12.86
CA ASP A 49 -11.67 -8.54 -13.79
C ASP A 49 -10.48 -8.73 -14.76
N ALA A 50 -10.62 -9.67 -15.70
CA ALA A 50 -9.58 -9.97 -16.68
C ALA A 50 -9.35 -8.82 -17.68
N GLU A 51 -10.32 -7.94 -17.86
CA GLU A 51 -10.28 -6.74 -18.69
C GLU A 51 -9.84 -5.50 -17.91
N HIS A 52 -9.34 -5.69 -16.66
CA HIS A 52 -8.89 -4.67 -15.73
C HIS A 52 -9.99 -3.67 -15.31
N GLN A 53 -11.26 -4.08 -15.36
CA GLN A 53 -12.35 -3.26 -14.84
C GLN A 53 -12.61 -3.58 -13.38
N PRO A 54 -12.97 -2.57 -12.55
CA PRO A 54 -13.24 -2.82 -11.15
C PRO A 54 -14.50 -3.68 -10.97
N LEU A 55 -14.37 -4.74 -10.20
CA LEU A 55 -15.53 -5.50 -9.78
C LEU A 55 -16.32 -4.72 -8.72
N PRO A 56 -17.67 -4.77 -8.72
CA PRO A 56 -18.48 -4.12 -7.72
C PRO A 56 -18.05 -4.53 -6.32
N PRO A 57 -17.65 -3.60 -5.45
CA PRO A 57 -17.13 -3.94 -4.14
C PRO A 57 -18.26 -4.48 -3.25
N GLN A 58 -18.01 -5.60 -2.59
CA GLN A 58 -18.85 -6.11 -1.52
C GLN A 58 -18.45 -5.53 -0.16
N ARG A 59 -17.19 -5.12 -0.06
CA ARG A 59 -16.57 -4.51 1.11
C ARG A 59 -15.23 -3.89 0.71
N TYR A 60 -14.66 -3.11 1.66
CA TYR A 60 -13.25 -2.70 1.63
C TYR A 60 -12.56 -3.18 2.89
N ARG A 61 -11.37 -3.76 2.78
CA ARG A 61 -10.59 -4.25 3.92
C ARG A 61 -9.47 -3.27 4.28
N ALA A 62 -9.32 -3.00 5.57
CA ALA A 62 -8.24 -2.17 6.08
C ALA A 62 -6.84 -2.68 5.66
N MET A 63 -6.67 -4.00 5.62
CA MET A 63 -5.44 -4.65 5.17
C MET A 63 -5.07 -4.29 3.72
N ALA A 64 -6.04 -4.27 2.79
CA ALA A 64 -5.80 -3.93 1.39
C ALA A 64 -5.34 -2.45 1.28
N CYS A 65 -6.00 -1.55 2.01
CA CYS A 65 -5.62 -0.15 2.09
C CYS A 65 -4.20 0.03 2.67
N ALA A 66 -3.88 -0.66 3.75
CA ALA A 66 -2.55 -0.58 4.39
C ALA A 66 -1.43 -1.11 3.48
N ARG A 67 -1.67 -2.21 2.76
CA ARG A 67 -0.69 -2.74 1.79
C ARG A 67 -0.42 -1.77 0.67
N GLN A 68 -1.45 -1.11 0.15
CA GLN A 68 -1.27 -0.07 -0.87
C GLN A 68 -0.61 1.18 -0.31
N LEU A 69 -0.90 1.57 0.94
CA LEU A 69 -0.17 2.66 1.60
C LEU A 69 1.33 2.37 1.64
N TYR A 70 1.73 1.18 2.09
CA TYR A 70 3.14 0.78 2.09
C TYR A 70 3.76 0.82 0.70
N LEU A 71 3.03 0.29 -0.30
CA LEU A 71 3.47 0.28 -1.70
C LEU A 71 3.76 1.69 -2.21
N PHE A 72 2.75 2.58 -2.15
CA PHE A 72 2.90 3.93 -2.69
C PHE A 72 3.87 4.78 -1.89
N ALA A 73 3.96 4.58 -0.56
CA ALA A 73 5.00 5.21 0.24
C ALA A 73 6.42 4.80 -0.19
N SER A 74 6.61 3.53 -0.57
CA SER A 74 7.90 3.05 -1.09
C SER A 74 8.25 3.62 -2.47
N LEU A 75 7.27 4.12 -3.22
CA LEU A 75 7.43 4.68 -4.57
C LEU A 75 7.53 6.22 -4.58
N ILE A 76 7.47 6.87 -3.42
CA ILE A 76 7.68 8.33 -3.31
C ILE A 76 9.04 8.70 -3.89
N GLY A 77 9.06 9.70 -4.76
CA GLY A 77 10.24 10.14 -5.49
C GLY A 77 10.60 9.31 -6.73
N GLN A 78 9.95 8.17 -6.96
CA GLN A 78 10.20 7.29 -8.12
C GLN A 78 9.04 7.28 -9.12
N VAL A 79 7.81 7.37 -8.64
CA VAL A 79 6.59 7.28 -9.46
C VAL A 79 5.78 8.57 -9.27
N PRO A 80 5.34 9.23 -10.37
CA PRO A 80 4.46 10.40 -10.29
C PRO A 80 3.19 10.11 -9.47
N ALA A 81 2.75 11.07 -8.69
CA ALA A 81 1.57 11.00 -7.81
C ALA A 81 1.62 9.90 -6.71
N ALA A 82 2.76 9.24 -6.50
CA ALA A 82 2.87 8.23 -5.43
C ALA A 82 2.70 8.84 -4.04
N GLU A 83 3.25 10.02 -3.79
CA GLU A 83 3.11 10.74 -2.52
C GLU A 83 1.65 11.14 -2.26
N GLU A 84 0.97 11.70 -3.26
CA GLU A 84 -0.43 12.06 -3.18
C GLU A 84 -1.32 10.84 -2.90
N ARG A 85 -1.04 9.72 -3.58
CA ARG A 85 -1.73 8.45 -3.37
C ARG A 85 -1.49 7.90 -1.97
N ALA A 86 -0.27 7.90 -1.49
CA ALA A 86 0.06 7.47 -0.13
C ALA A 86 -0.64 8.35 0.92
N ALA A 87 -0.64 9.67 0.73
CA ALA A 87 -1.36 10.58 1.61
C ALA A 87 -2.89 10.33 1.62
N ALA A 88 -3.48 10.04 0.46
CA ALA A 88 -4.90 9.69 0.36
C ALA A 88 -5.22 8.40 1.11
N LEU A 89 -4.42 7.36 0.93
CA LEU A 89 -4.56 6.06 1.61
C LEU A 89 -4.42 6.20 3.14
N PHE A 90 -3.45 6.98 3.60
CA PHE A 90 -3.29 7.26 5.03
C PHE A 90 -4.54 7.94 5.63
N ARG A 91 -5.06 8.98 4.96
CA ARG A 91 -6.30 9.64 5.39
C ARG A 91 -7.49 8.68 5.38
N SER A 92 -7.59 7.80 4.39
CA SER A 92 -8.67 6.81 4.28
C SER A 92 -8.63 5.78 5.40
N LEU A 93 -7.44 5.32 5.82
CA LEU A 93 -7.30 4.47 7.01
C LEU A 93 -7.87 5.15 8.26
N GLN A 94 -7.60 6.43 8.45
CA GLN A 94 -8.11 7.19 9.60
C GLN A 94 -9.61 7.46 9.48
N ARG A 95 -10.08 7.84 8.31
CA ARG A 95 -11.47 8.26 8.10
C ARG A 95 -12.46 7.09 8.13
N HIS A 96 -12.12 5.98 7.49
CA HIS A 96 -13.06 4.89 7.23
C HIS A 96 -12.91 3.70 8.18
N PHE A 97 -11.70 3.44 8.65
CA PHE A 97 -11.43 2.21 9.40
C PHE A 97 -11.13 2.46 10.88
N HIS A 98 -10.71 3.66 11.28
CA HIS A 98 -10.39 3.93 12.68
C HIS A 98 -11.66 3.91 13.55
N ASP A 99 -11.62 3.13 14.64
CA ASP A 99 -12.64 3.10 15.65
C ASP A 99 -12.36 4.18 16.70
N ALA A 100 -13.10 5.29 16.61
CA ALA A 100 -12.89 6.43 17.52
C ALA A 100 -13.40 6.16 18.95
N GLU A 101 -14.30 5.18 19.14
CA GLU A 101 -14.87 4.85 20.44
C GLU A 101 -13.98 3.89 21.25
N HIS A 102 -13.48 2.82 20.59
CA HIS A 102 -12.74 1.75 21.25
C HIS A 102 -11.27 1.69 20.85
N GLY A 103 -10.83 2.56 19.94
CA GLY A 103 -9.48 2.57 19.38
C GLY A 103 -9.21 1.43 18.40
N GLY A 104 -8.08 1.51 17.71
CA GLY A 104 -7.71 0.57 16.66
C GLY A 104 -8.53 0.74 15.38
N TRP A 105 -8.55 -0.31 14.54
CA TRP A 105 -9.18 -0.27 13.22
C TRP A 105 -10.14 -1.44 13.03
N PHE A 106 -11.29 -1.16 12.38
CA PHE A 106 -12.20 -2.19 11.90
C PHE A 106 -11.52 -3.04 10.83
N TYR A 107 -11.87 -4.32 10.77
CA TYR A 107 -11.35 -5.23 9.76
C TYR A 107 -11.81 -4.87 8.36
N SER A 108 -13.11 -4.53 8.20
CA SER A 108 -13.67 -4.09 6.92
C SER A 108 -14.85 -3.14 7.10
N ILE A 109 -15.11 -2.38 6.03
CA ILE A 109 -16.27 -1.51 5.86
C ILE A 109 -17.09 -1.97 4.67
N ASP A 110 -18.34 -1.57 4.61
CA ASP A 110 -19.22 -1.79 3.47
C ASP A 110 -18.90 -0.81 2.30
N PRO A 111 -19.53 -0.96 1.13
CA PRO A 111 -19.30 -0.08 -0.01
C PRO A 111 -19.65 1.40 0.23
N HIS A 112 -20.39 1.72 1.27
CA HIS A 112 -20.79 3.07 1.64
C HIS A 112 -19.93 3.69 2.74
N GLY A 113 -18.97 2.91 3.29
CA GLY A 113 -18.03 3.38 4.32
C GLY A 113 -18.48 3.09 5.75
N ALA A 114 -19.58 2.39 5.97
CA ALA A 114 -20.01 1.98 7.31
C ALA A 114 -19.24 0.72 7.78
N PRO A 115 -18.91 0.61 9.09
CA PRO A 115 -18.27 -0.58 9.63
C PRO A 115 -19.08 -1.85 9.34
N LEU A 116 -18.44 -2.84 8.66
CA LEU A 116 -19.07 -4.12 8.31
C LEU A 116 -18.59 -5.25 9.23
N ASP A 117 -17.28 -5.43 9.34
CA ASP A 117 -16.67 -6.37 10.26
C ASP A 117 -15.79 -5.58 11.24
N GLN A 118 -16.26 -5.48 12.48
CA GLN A 118 -15.64 -4.65 13.52
C GLN A 118 -14.57 -5.37 14.34
N ARG A 119 -14.27 -6.65 14.03
CA ARG A 119 -13.24 -7.38 14.76
C ARG A 119 -11.89 -6.65 14.71
N LYS A 120 -11.16 -6.73 15.80
CA LYS A 120 -9.81 -6.16 15.94
C LYS A 120 -8.78 -7.26 15.64
N ASP A 121 -8.51 -7.47 14.37
CA ASP A 121 -7.55 -8.47 13.90
C ASP A 121 -6.11 -8.00 14.12
N LEU A 122 -5.34 -8.77 14.90
CA LEU A 122 -3.96 -8.42 15.25
C LEU A 122 -3.05 -8.26 14.03
N TYR A 123 -3.19 -9.13 13.04
CA TYR A 123 -2.38 -9.10 11.83
C TYR A 123 -2.68 -7.84 10.99
N THR A 124 -3.96 -7.47 10.86
CA THR A 124 -4.38 -6.24 10.22
C THR A 124 -3.81 -5.01 10.93
N HIS A 125 -3.87 -4.98 12.27
CA HIS A 125 -3.32 -3.87 13.06
C HIS A 125 -1.81 -3.74 12.90
N ALA A 126 -1.07 -4.85 12.94
CA ALA A 126 0.37 -4.86 12.73
C ALA A 126 0.73 -4.29 11.35
N PHE A 127 -0.02 -4.66 10.31
CA PHE A 127 0.21 -4.16 8.95
C PHE A 127 -0.11 -2.66 8.80
N ILE A 128 -1.18 -2.19 9.44
CA ILE A 128 -1.53 -0.76 9.44
C ILE A 128 -0.42 0.06 10.11
N LEU A 129 0.01 -0.36 11.30
CA LEU A 129 1.10 0.31 12.03
C LEU A 129 2.40 0.34 11.22
N PHE A 130 2.76 -0.79 10.62
CA PHE A 130 3.94 -0.90 9.77
C PHE A 130 3.88 0.04 8.57
N ALA A 131 2.74 0.06 7.84
CA ALA A 131 2.55 0.92 6.67
C ALA A 131 2.55 2.42 7.05
N CYS A 132 1.90 2.78 8.16
CA CYS A 132 1.89 4.15 8.66
C CYS A 132 3.28 4.62 9.10
N ALA A 133 4.05 3.76 9.80
CA ALA A 133 5.41 4.08 10.21
C ALA A 133 6.33 4.27 8.99
N HIS A 134 6.20 3.41 7.98
CA HIS A 134 6.96 3.52 6.74
C HIS A 134 6.64 4.82 5.98
N TYR A 135 5.35 5.14 5.80
CA TYR A 135 4.90 6.38 5.19
C TYR A 135 5.42 7.60 5.95
N TRP A 136 5.32 7.59 7.28
CA TRP A 136 5.80 8.66 8.13
C TRP A 136 7.30 8.90 7.99
N GLY A 137 8.11 7.83 7.91
CA GLY A 137 9.54 7.93 7.64
C GLY A 137 9.81 8.66 6.32
N LYS A 138 9.09 8.29 5.26
CA LYS A 138 9.28 8.86 3.92
C LYS A 138 8.93 10.36 3.83
N VAL A 139 7.83 10.79 4.45
CA VAL A 139 7.42 12.21 4.40
C VAL A 139 8.22 13.10 5.38
N ARG A 140 8.91 12.51 6.35
CA ARG A 140 9.77 13.22 7.32
C ARG A 140 11.25 13.23 6.96
N GLU A 141 11.71 12.47 6.01
CA GLU A 141 13.12 12.44 5.62
C GLU A 141 13.72 13.85 5.40
N PRO A 142 13.03 14.81 4.77
CA PRO A 142 13.53 16.17 4.64
C PRO A 142 13.71 16.93 5.97
N LEU A 143 12.94 16.56 7.00
CA LEU A 143 13.01 17.19 8.33
C LEU A 143 14.14 16.59 9.20
N VAL A 144 14.50 15.33 9.01
CA VAL A 144 15.56 14.67 9.76
C VAL A 144 16.92 15.24 9.39
N GLU A 145 17.16 15.58 8.12
CA GLU A 145 18.39 16.26 7.69
C GLU A 145 18.54 17.65 8.37
N SER A 146 17.43 18.37 8.58
CA SER A 146 17.48 19.68 9.25
C SER A 146 17.77 19.60 10.75
N TYR A 147 17.41 18.48 11.41
CA TYR A 147 17.67 18.26 12.84
C TYR A 147 19.05 17.66 13.11
N SER A 148 19.63 16.91 12.16
CA SER A 148 20.96 16.32 12.30
C SER A 148 22.09 17.35 12.21
N THR A 149 21.80 18.55 11.68
CA THR A 149 22.78 19.64 11.52
C THR A 149 22.76 20.67 12.66
N GLN A 150 21.88 20.54 13.65
CA GLN A 150 21.91 21.42 14.83
C GLN A 150 22.82 20.84 15.92
N PRO A 151 23.87 21.57 16.34
CA PRO A 151 24.69 21.11 17.45
C PRO A 151 23.86 21.13 18.74
N TRP A 152 23.85 20.02 19.45
CA TRP A 152 23.28 19.91 20.79
C TRP A 152 24.02 20.90 21.71
N LYS A 153 23.31 21.90 22.21
CA LYS A 153 23.78 22.81 23.27
C LYS A 153 23.37 22.27 24.63
#